data_f5f8d2504c0aa0e7b6bb07d3ee6838f7
#
_entry.id   f5f8d2504c0aa0e7b6bb07d3ee6838f7
#
_cell.length_a   1.000
_cell.length_b   1.000
_cell.length_c   1.000
_cell.angle_alpha   90.00
_cell.angle_beta   90.00
_cell.angle_gamma   90.00
#
_symmetry.space_group_name_H-M   'P 1'
#
loop_
_entity.id
_entity.type
_entity.pdbx_description
1 polymer ?
#
loop_
_entity_poly.entity_id
_entity_poly.type
_entity_poly.pdbx_seq_one_letter_code
_entity_poly.pdbx_strand_id
1 'polypeptide(L)'
;MKNVVVVGSQWGDEGKGKIVDWLSSHADVVIRFQGGHNAGHTLVIDGVTYKLRLLPSGIVRKNKISIIGNGVVVDPWALLDEIKEINSKGVNVDEKNLIISEAANLILPFHKEMDEIREDAAGNSKIGTTRRGIGPAYEDKVGRRSIRVMDLASKENLNKRLDNVLAHHNAIRKGLKKKIYEKGVLIEELLKIAPNILKYSQPVWKKIDEFKQKNKKILFEVAQGILLDVDHRTYPFVTSSNTVASSAATGTGCGPNSINYVLGITKAYTTRVGEGPFPTELKDKVGEELGTRGKEFGTVTSRKRRCGWFDGVLVRQTIKISGIDGIALTKLDVLDELDEIKICVAYEINGKKIDYLPAAVDDQLKVKPIYKTYDGWKSSTVGIKNFDELPKNAKIYIQDLEKFIETKISSISTSPEREDTILIQDPFKN
;
A
#
# COMPACT_ATOMS: atom_id res chain seq x y z
N MET A 1 -22.55 -8.91 -8.29
CA MET A 1 -21.10 -8.73 -8.53
C MET A 1 -20.46 -8.11 -7.32
N LYS A 2 -19.27 -8.53 -6.91
CA LYS A 2 -18.61 -8.00 -5.71
C LYS A 2 -17.63 -6.88 -6.05
N ASN A 3 -17.61 -5.86 -5.21
CA ASN A 3 -16.52 -4.90 -5.15
C ASN A 3 -15.44 -5.45 -4.22
N VAL A 4 -14.20 -5.40 -4.67
CA VAL A 4 -13.07 -6.02 -3.97
C VAL A 4 -12.14 -4.92 -3.43
N VAL A 5 -11.78 -5.00 -2.15
CA VAL A 5 -10.67 -4.23 -1.58
C VAL A 5 -9.45 -5.13 -1.46
N VAL A 6 -8.32 -4.68 -2.00
CA VAL A 6 -7.04 -5.38 -1.86
C VAL A 6 -6.18 -4.66 -0.83
N VAL A 7 -5.72 -5.39 0.18
CA VAL A 7 -4.83 -4.89 1.23
C VAL A 7 -3.59 -5.75 1.37
N GLY A 8 -2.45 -5.15 1.73
CA GLY A 8 -1.29 -5.92 2.16
C GLY A 8 -1.43 -6.30 3.63
N SER A 9 -1.36 -7.57 3.97
CA SER A 9 -1.55 -8.04 5.36
C SER A 9 -0.28 -7.99 6.22
N GLN A 10 0.83 -7.52 5.68
CA GLN A 10 2.12 -7.37 6.35
C GLN A 10 2.61 -5.91 6.28
N TRP A 11 3.93 -5.66 6.26
CA TRP A 11 4.54 -4.32 6.22
C TRP A 11 4.71 -3.75 4.80
N GLY A 12 3.85 -4.10 3.85
CA GLY A 12 4.03 -3.75 2.45
C GLY A 12 4.97 -4.72 1.73
N ASP A 13 5.18 -4.48 0.44
CA ASP A 13 6.04 -5.31 -0.41
C ASP A 13 5.67 -6.80 -0.48
N GLU A 14 4.41 -7.15 -0.19
CA GLU A 14 3.88 -8.53 -0.22
C GLU A 14 3.79 -9.12 -1.65
N GLY A 15 4.30 -8.43 -2.67
CA GLY A 15 4.15 -8.85 -4.06
C GLY A 15 2.79 -8.46 -4.66
N LYS A 16 2.17 -7.40 -4.13
CA LYS A 16 0.85 -6.89 -4.56
C LYS A 16 0.74 -6.66 -6.06
N GLY A 17 1.83 -6.21 -6.71
CA GLY A 17 1.79 -5.84 -8.13
C GLY A 17 1.22 -6.92 -9.04
N LYS A 18 1.65 -8.17 -8.89
CA LYS A 18 1.17 -9.32 -9.67
C LYS A 18 -0.34 -9.56 -9.47
N ILE A 19 -0.78 -9.59 -8.21
CA ILE A 19 -2.18 -9.88 -7.86
C ILE A 19 -3.10 -8.72 -8.26
N VAL A 20 -2.67 -7.49 -8.00
CA VAL A 20 -3.41 -6.28 -8.40
C VAL A 20 -3.50 -6.17 -9.92
N ASP A 21 -2.44 -6.56 -10.65
CA ASP A 21 -2.46 -6.61 -12.10
C ASP A 21 -3.51 -7.59 -12.62
N TRP A 22 -3.55 -8.80 -12.08
CA TRP A 22 -4.57 -9.79 -12.42
C TRP A 22 -5.98 -9.28 -12.09
N LEU A 23 -6.20 -8.75 -10.89
CA LEU A 23 -7.49 -8.21 -10.47
C LEU A 23 -7.93 -7.01 -11.31
N SER A 24 -7.01 -6.10 -11.65
CA SER A 24 -7.31 -4.92 -12.46
C SER A 24 -7.76 -5.29 -13.87
N SER A 25 -7.30 -6.42 -14.42
CA SER A 25 -7.80 -6.92 -15.71
C SER A 25 -9.26 -7.37 -15.65
N HIS A 26 -9.75 -7.81 -14.49
CA HIS A 26 -11.12 -8.28 -14.26
C HIS A 26 -12.06 -7.20 -13.70
N ALA A 27 -11.54 -6.09 -13.20
CA ALA A 27 -12.32 -4.94 -12.76
C ALA A 27 -12.67 -4.00 -13.91
N ASP A 28 -13.76 -3.26 -13.80
CA ASP A 28 -14.11 -2.14 -14.70
C ASP A 28 -13.50 -0.83 -14.21
N VAL A 29 -13.41 -0.66 -12.89
CA VAL A 29 -12.95 0.56 -12.22
C VAL A 29 -11.89 0.18 -11.19
N VAL A 30 -10.77 0.88 -11.17
CA VAL A 30 -9.70 0.71 -10.19
C VAL A 30 -9.47 2.00 -9.42
N ILE A 31 -9.53 1.94 -8.09
CA ILE A 31 -9.53 3.14 -7.23
C ILE A 31 -8.39 3.06 -6.23
N ARG A 32 -7.52 4.07 -6.21
CA ARG A 32 -6.64 4.33 -5.07
C ARG A 32 -7.34 5.20 -4.05
N PHE A 33 -7.36 4.75 -2.80
CA PHE A 33 -8.16 5.41 -1.77
C PHE A 33 -7.33 6.06 -0.65
N GLN A 34 -6.01 5.83 -0.58
CA GLN A 34 -5.12 6.42 0.44
C GLN A 34 -3.66 6.45 -0.02
N GLY A 35 -2.78 7.03 0.81
CA GLY A 35 -1.37 7.18 0.52
C GLY A 35 -1.09 8.32 -0.45
N GLY A 36 0.02 8.24 -1.14
CA GLY A 36 0.45 9.21 -2.15
C GLY A 36 1.45 8.56 -3.11
N HIS A 37 2.34 9.35 -3.68
CA HIS A 37 3.38 8.87 -4.60
C HIS A 37 4.60 8.21 -3.92
N ASN A 38 4.48 7.91 -2.62
CA ASN A 38 5.48 7.16 -1.84
C ASN A 38 5.41 5.64 -2.05
N ALA A 39 4.30 5.13 -2.57
CA ALA A 39 4.15 3.72 -2.95
C ALA A 39 4.34 3.57 -4.45
N GLY A 40 5.01 2.51 -4.89
CA GLY A 40 5.20 2.21 -6.31
C GLY A 40 4.73 0.79 -6.63
N HIS A 41 4.01 0.66 -7.75
CA HIS A 41 3.70 -0.62 -8.37
C HIS A 41 4.49 -0.77 -9.66
N THR A 42 5.11 -1.91 -9.86
CA THR A 42 5.69 -2.26 -11.16
C THR A 42 4.79 -3.29 -11.81
N LEU A 43 4.31 -2.98 -13.01
CA LEU A 43 3.51 -3.86 -13.85
C LEU A 43 4.27 -4.16 -15.14
N VAL A 44 4.19 -5.38 -15.60
CA VAL A 44 4.73 -5.78 -16.91
C VAL A 44 3.56 -6.26 -17.76
N ILE A 45 3.26 -5.55 -18.85
CA ILE A 45 2.15 -5.85 -19.75
C ILE A 45 2.70 -5.85 -21.18
N ASP A 46 2.53 -6.95 -21.88
CA ASP A 46 3.01 -7.15 -23.25
C ASP A 46 4.50 -6.79 -23.44
N GLY A 47 5.32 -7.14 -22.44
CA GLY A 47 6.76 -6.86 -22.41
C GLY A 47 7.14 -5.42 -22.02
N VAL A 48 6.18 -4.53 -21.82
CA VAL A 48 6.40 -3.14 -21.40
C VAL A 48 6.32 -3.01 -19.89
N THR A 49 7.33 -2.43 -19.27
CA THR A 49 7.36 -2.17 -17.82
C THR A 49 6.80 -0.79 -17.49
N TYR A 50 5.78 -0.76 -16.66
CA TYR A 50 5.14 0.43 -16.12
C TYR A 50 5.45 0.57 -14.63
N LYS A 51 5.98 1.72 -14.22
CA LYS A 51 6.23 2.05 -12.81
C LYS A 51 5.23 3.09 -12.35
N LEU A 52 4.14 2.65 -11.73
CA LEU A 52 3.07 3.52 -11.24
C LEU A 52 3.34 3.97 -9.81
N ARG A 53 3.03 5.23 -9.50
CA ARG A 53 3.22 5.84 -8.16
C ARG A 53 1.91 6.38 -7.59
N LEU A 54 1.23 7.28 -8.32
CA LEU A 54 -0.08 7.84 -7.98
C LEU A 54 -1.20 7.23 -8.81
N LEU A 55 -0.93 6.96 -10.08
CA LEU A 55 -1.91 6.39 -10.99
C LEU A 55 -2.32 4.98 -10.55
N PRO A 56 -3.63 4.67 -10.52
CA PRO A 56 -4.11 3.33 -10.25
C PRO A 56 -3.66 2.33 -11.31
N SER A 57 -3.54 1.04 -10.91
CA SER A 57 -3.06 -0.04 -11.80
C SER A 57 -3.92 -0.25 -13.04
N GLY A 58 -5.19 0.13 -13.01
CA GLY A 58 -6.09 0.05 -14.17
C GLY A 58 -5.72 0.97 -15.33
N ILE A 59 -4.92 2.03 -15.10
CA ILE A 59 -4.65 3.07 -16.10
C ILE A 59 -3.94 2.53 -17.35
N VAL A 60 -3.11 1.50 -17.21
CA VAL A 60 -2.37 0.87 -18.30
C VAL A 60 -3.16 -0.17 -19.06
N ARG A 61 -4.46 -0.32 -18.75
CA ARG A 61 -5.35 -1.29 -19.39
C ARG A 61 -6.45 -0.61 -20.17
N LYS A 62 -6.72 -1.14 -21.37
CA LYS A 62 -7.79 -0.63 -22.25
C LYS A 62 -9.16 -0.77 -21.59
N ASN A 63 -10.03 0.21 -21.79
CA ASN A 63 -11.42 0.24 -21.33
C ASN A 63 -11.61 0.14 -19.82
N LYS A 64 -10.62 0.58 -19.03
CA LYS A 64 -10.72 0.67 -17.57
C LYS A 64 -10.78 2.13 -17.14
N ILE A 65 -11.46 2.37 -16.02
CA ILE A 65 -11.51 3.70 -15.38
C ILE A 65 -10.64 3.65 -14.14
N SER A 66 -9.76 4.61 -14.01
CA SER A 66 -8.85 4.76 -12.88
C SER A 66 -9.24 5.97 -12.06
N ILE A 67 -9.34 5.80 -10.74
CA ILE A 67 -9.79 6.87 -9.83
C ILE A 67 -8.76 7.10 -8.72
N ILE A 68 -8.43 8.36 -8.50
CA ILE A 68 -7.70 8.82 -7.32
C ILE A 68 -8.73 9.40 -6.34
N GLY A 69 -8.95 8.70 -5.21
CA GLY A 69 -9.93 9.06 -4.19
C GLY A 69 -9.49 10.25 -3.32
N ASN A 70 -10.43 10.76 -2.54
CA ASN A 70 -10.20 11.89 -1.63
C ASN A 70 -9.28 11.56 -0.44
N GLY A 71 -9.05 10.28 -0.16
CA GLY A 71 -8.11 9.85 0.87
C GLY A 71 -6.65 9.92 0.44
N VAL A 72 -6.37 10.04 -0.86
CA VAL A 72 -5.00 10.19 -1.41
C VAL A 72 -4.51 11.62 -1.22
N VAL A 73 -3.24 11.78 -0.89
CA VAL A 73 -2.55 13.08 -0.98
C VAL A 73 -1.79 13.14 -2.30
N VAL A 74 -2.10 14.13 -3.11
CA VAL A 74 -1.69 14.23 -4.51
C VAL A 74 -0.61 15.30 -4.68
N ASP A 75 0.57 14.90 -5.10
CA ASP A 75 1.56 15.82 -5.62
C ASP A 75 1.20 16.13 -7.09
N PRO A 76 0.72 17.34 -7.40
CA PRO A 76 0.20 17.62 -8.73
C PRO A 76 1.28 17.62 -9.81
N TRP A 77 2.50 18.01 -9.49
CA TRP A 77 3.63 17.97 -10.44
C TRP A 77 4.07 16.52 -10.70
N ALA A 78 4.26 15.74 -9.64
CA ALA A 78 4.62 14.32 -9.78
C ALA A 78 3.54 13.53 -10.55
N LEU A 79 2.26 13.86 -10.40
CA LEU A 79 1.18 13.25 -11.15
C LEU A 79 1.25 13.59 -12.64
N LEU A 80 1.50 14.85 -12.99
CA LEU A 80 1.62 15.28 -14.40
C LEU A 80 2.85 14.64 -15.06
N ASP A 81 3.96 14.52 -14.34
CA ASP A 81 5.15 13.83 -14.83
C ASP A 81 4.89 12.33 -15.05
N GLU A 82 4.17 11.68 -14.12
CA GLU A 82 3.79 10.28 -14.27
C GLU A 82 2.84 10.07 -15.46
N ILE A 83 1.85 10.94 -15.66
CA ILE A 83 0.96 10.91 -16.83
C ILE A 83 1.77 11.04 -18.12
N LYS A 84 2.73 11.97 -18.17
CA LYS A 84 3.61 12.16 -19.32
C LYS A 84 4.46 10.91 -19.60
N GLU A 85 5.03 10.30 -18.55
CA GLU A 85 5.79 9.05 -18.66
C GLU A 85 4.93 7.92 -19.23
N ILE A 86 3.71 7.76 -18.73
CA ILE A 86 2.78 6.70 -19.16
C ILE A 86 2.33 6.93 -20.62
N ASN A 87 2.03 8.19 -20.98
CA ASN A 87 1.68 8.54 -22.36
C ASN A 87 2.83 8.24 -23.34
N SER A 88 4.09 8.48 -22.96
CA SER A 88 5.26 8.17 -23.79
C SER A 88 5.45 6.68 -24.05
N LYS A 89 4.82 5.83 -23.24
CA LYS A 89 4.81 4.37 -23.41
C LYS A 89 3.59 3.85 -24.20
N GLY A 90 2.85 4.76 -24.85
CA GLY A 90 1.72 4.41 -25.72
C GLY A 90 0.36 4.24 -25.02
N VAL A 91 0.25 4.59 -23.73
CA VAL A 91 -1.02 4.61 -23.01
C VAL A 91 -1.57 6.02 -23.01
N ASN A 92 -2.77 6.24 -23.60
CA ASN A 92 -3.41 7.54 -23.57
C ASN A 92 -4.17 7.76 -22.25
N VAL A 93 -3.69 8.72 -21.42
CA VAL A 93 -4.36 9.12 -20.17
C VAL A 93 -5.15 10.40 -20.41
N ASP A 94 -6.47 10.30 -20.35
CA ASP A 94 -7.40 11.40 -20.59
C ASP A 94 -8.58 11.41 -19.57
N GLU A 95 -9.52 12.33 -19.73
CA GLU A 95 -10.69 12.50 -18.86
C GLU A 95 -11.69 11.33 -18.94
N LYS A 96 -11.54 10.43 -19.91
CA LYS A 96 -12.39 9.25 -20.06
C LYS A 96 -11.93 8.09 -19.20
N ASN A 97 -10.62 8.03 -18.90
CA ASN A 97 -10.02 6.91 -18.15
C ASN A 97 -9.35 7.28 -16.84
N LEU A 98 -9.16 8.58 -16.53
CA LEU A 98 -8.66 9.05 -15.24
C LEU A 98 -9.66 10.04 -14.60
N ILE A 99 -9.98 9.80 -13.33
CA ILE A 99 -10.78 10.67 -12.48
C ILE A 99 -9.98 10.95 -11.20
N ILE A 100 -9.96 12.21 -10.77
CA ILE A 100 -9.34 12.63 -9.52
C ILE A 100 -10.43 13.26 -8.65
N SER A 101 -10.50 12.87 -7.39
CA SER A 101 -11.45 13.49 -6.47
C SER A 101 -11.17 14.98 -6.32
N GLU A 102 -12.21 15.79 -6.53
CA GLU A 102 -12.18 17.25 -6.28
C GLU A 102 -11.75 17.57 -4.83
N ALA A 103 -12.04 16.64 -3.89
CA ALA A 103 -11.73 16.77 -2.48
C ALA A 103 -10.35 16.19 -2.08
N ALA A 104 -9.56 15.66 -3.03
CA ALA A 104 -8.22 15.17 -2.73
C ALA A 104 -7.29 16.31 -2.32
N ASN A 105 -6.43 16.05 -1.32
CA ASN A 105 -5.52 17.08 -0.78
C ASN A 105 -4.23 17.12 -1.60
N LEU A 106 -3.67 18.30 -1.78
CA LEU A 106 -2.44 18.49 -2.54
C LEU A 106 -1.20 18.44 -1.64
N ILE A 107 -0.15 17.82 -2.14
CA ILE A 107 1.20 17.92 -1.60
C ILE A 107 1.86 19.13 -2.28
N LEU A 108 2.34 20.06 -1.48
CA LEU A 108 3.00 21.27 -1.92
C LEU A 108 4.48 21.27 -1.53
N PRO A 109 5.33 22.12 -2.09
CA PRO A 109 6.78 22.10 -1.87
C PRO A 109 7.18 22.12 -0.39
N PHE A 110 6.49 22.89 0.43
CA PHE A 110 6.78 22.98 1.86
C PHE A 110 6.49 21.68 2.62
N HIS A 111 5.61 20.80 2.14
CA HIS A 111 5.39 19.48 2.75
C HIS A 111 6.61 18.59 2.55
N LYS A 112 7.20 18.58 1.35
CA LYS A 112 8.41 17.80 1.05
C LYS A 112 9.57 18.25 1.91
N GLU A 113 9.81 19.56 1.95
CA GLU A 113 10.89 20.13 2.73
C GLU A 113 10.72 19.86 4.24
N MET A 114 9.48 19.91 4.75
CA MET A 114 9.21 19.61 6.15
C MET A 114 9.48 18.14 6.48
N ASP A 115 9.13 17.21 5.56
CA ASP A 115 9.43 15.78 5.71
C ASP A 115 10.94 15.53 5.76
N GLU A 116 11.71 16.19 4.88
CA GLU A 116 13.19 16.15 4.89
C GLU A 116 13.78 16.69 6.19
N ILE A 117 13.33 17.87 6.63
CA ILE A 117 13.83 18.51 7.86
C ILE A 117 13.60 17.62 9.08
N ARG A 118 12.40 17.05 9.20
CA ARG A 118 12.04 16.18 10.33
C ARG A 118 12.85 14.90 10.32
N GLU A 119 12.99 14.26 9.18
CA GLU A 119 13.76 13.02 9.05
C GLU A 119 15.24 13.25 9.34
N ASP A 120 15.82 14.37 8.89
CA ASP A 120 17.22 14.70 9.16
C ASP A 120 17.45 15.06 10.64
N ALA A 121 16.50 15.74 11.28
CA ALA A 121 16.57 16.09 12.69
C ALA A 121 16.36 14.92 13.65
N ALA A 122 15.75 13.83 13.20
CA ALA A 122 15.35 12.69 14.06
C ALA A 122 16.53 11.84 14.54
N GLY A 123 17.74 11.97 13.98
CA GLY A 123 18.93 11.20 14.40
C GLY A 123 18.68 9.70 14.40
N ASN A 124 18.77 9.07 15.59
CA ASN A 124 18.51 7.63 15.77
C ASN A 124 17.01 7.26 15.81
N SER A 125 16.11 8.25 15.86
CA SER A 125 14.66 8.05 15.90
C SER A 125 14.02 8.19 14.52
N LYS A 126 14.80 8.05 13.44
CA LYS A 126 14.31 8.09 12.06
C LYS A 126 13.24 7.05 11.82
N ILE A 127 12.17 7.46 11.15
CA ILE A 127 11.11 6.56 10.67
C ILE A 127 11.57 5.86 9.38
N GLY A 128 12.42 6.49 8.59
CA GLY A 128 12.86 6.03 7.28
C GLY A 128 11.86 6.44 6.20
N THR A 129 11.34 7.67 6.25
CA THR A 129 10.36 8.19 5.29
C THR A 129 10.93 8.27 3.87
N THR A 130 10.04 8.39 2.89
CA THR A 130 10.43 8.58 1.49
C THR A 130 10.77 10.04 1.15
N ARG A 131 10.65 10.96 2.12
CA ARG A 131 10.88 12.40 1.98
C ARG A 131 10.03 13.05 0.88
N ARG A 132 8.80 12.56 0.70
CA ARG A 132 7.88 13.04 -0.35
C ARG A 132 6.76 13.92 0.19
N GLY A 133 6.82 14.29 1.46
CA GLY A 133 5.85 15.19 2.08
C GLY A 133 4.51 14.55 2.41
N ILE A 134 4.43 13.22 2.45
CA ILE A 134 3.18 12.49 2.70
C ILE A 134 2.64 12.81 4.10
N GLY A 135 3.48 12.63 5.12
CA GLY A 135 3.12 12.90 6.52
C GLY A 135 2.65 14.34 6.73
N PRO A 136 3.45 15.35 6.38
CA PRO A 136 3.06 16.75 6.51
C PRO A 136 1.77 17.11 5.74
N ALA A 137 1.50 16.49 4.59
CA ALA A 137 0.26 16.73 3.87
C ALA A 137 -0.98 16.13 4.58
N TYR A 138 -0.85 14.94 5.19
CA TYR A 138 -1.90 14.39 6.06
C TYR A 138 -2.10 15.21 7.33
N GLU A 139 -1.03 15.72 7.94
CA GLU A 139 -1.09 16.63 9.08
C GLU A 139 -1.90 17.90 8.73
N ASP A 140 -1.66 18.48 7.57
CA ASP A 140 -2.42 19.63 7.10
C ASP A 140 -3.87 19.31 6.80
N LYS A 141 -4.15 18.12 6.26
CA LYS A 141 -5.51 17.62 6.04
C LYS A 141 -6.29 17.57 7.35
N VAL A 142 -5.74 16.93 8.39
CA VAL A 142 -6.38 16.81 9.72
C VAL A 142 -6.41 18.16 10.42
N GLY A 143 -5.38 19.00 10.24
CA GLY A 143 -5.31 20.40 10.69
C GLY A 143 -6.25 21.35 9.97
N ARG A 144 -7.01 20.89 8.96
CA ARG A 144 -8.04 21.64 8.22
C ARG A 144 -7.50 22.87 7.49
N ARG A 145 -6.22 22.84 7.07
CA ARG A 145 -5.55 23.94 6.35
C ARG A 145 -5.05 23.54 4.95
N SER A 146 -5.25 22.28 4.52
CA SER A 146 -4.79 21.82 3.20
C SER A 146 -5.45 22.56 2.05
N ILE A 147 -4.71 22.61 0.95
CA ILE A 147 -5.24 22.95 -0.39
C ILE A 147 -5.77 21.65 -1.01
N ARG A 148 -6.97 21.71 -1.62
CA ARG A 148 -7.60 20.58 -2.31
C ARG A 148 -7.62 20.83 -3.82
N VAL A 149 -7.84 19.77 -4.60
CA VAL A 149 -7.93 19.86 -6.06
C VAL A 149 -8.95 20.91 -6.50
N MET A 150 -10.13 20.96 -5.87
CA MET A 150 -11.18 21.94 -6.20
C MET A 150 -10.77 23.40 -5.94
N ASP A 151 -9.83 23.65 -5.03
CA ASP A 151 -9.38 25.02 -4.73
C ASP A 151 -8.59 25.63 -5.91
N LEU A 152 -8.06 24.80 -6.81
CA LEU A 152 -7.38 25.24 -8.03
C LEU A 152 -8.32 25.93 -9.03
N ALA A 153 -9.64 25.72 -8.92
CA ALA A 153 -10.62 26.27 -9.85
C ALA A 153 -10.85 27.78 -9.66
N SER A 154 -10.48 28.35 -8.51
CA SER A 154 -10.72 29.76 -8.19
C SER A 154 -9.46 30.39 -7.59
N LYS A 155 -8.90 31.37 -8.31
CA LYS A 155 -7.75 32.16 -7.82
C LYS A 155 -8.05 32.83 -6.47
N GLU A 156 -9.28 33.32 -6.25
CA GLU A 156 -9.67 33.95 -5.01
C GLU A 156 -9.68 32.95 -3.85
N ASN A 157 -10.30 31.78 -4.03
CA ASN A 157 -10.32 30.72 -3.03
C ASN A 157 -8.91 30.20 -2.73
N LEU A 158 -8.12 29.95 -3.77
CA LEU A 158 -6.73 29.50 -3.63
C LEU A 158 -5.91 30.52 -2.82
N ASN A 159 -6.12 31.81 -3.08
CA ASN A 159 -5.46 32.90 -2.34
C ASN A 159 -5.76 32.84 -0.83
N LYS A 160 -7.06 32.73 -0.48
CA LYS A 160 -7.51 32.62 0.92
C LYS A 160 -6.96 31.36 1.61
N ARG A 161 -6.98 30.22 0.89
CA ARG A 161 -6.46 28.95 1.43
C ARG A 161 -4.96 28.99 1.67
N LEU A 162 -4.20 29.59 0.74
CA LEU A 162 -2.75 29.77 0.86
C LEU A 162 -2.38 30.69 2.02
N ASP A 163 -3.14 31.73 2.32
CA ASP A 163 -2.91 32.56 3.52
C ASP A 163 -2.92 31.71 4.79
N ASN A 164 -3.91 30.84 4.93
CA ASN A 164 -4.06 29.99 6.11
C ASN A 164 -2.92 28.96 6.24
N VAL A 165 -2.60 28.23 5.17
CA VAL A 165 -1.55 27.21 5.24
C VAL A 165 -0.17 27.81 5.37
N LEU A 166 0.12 28.94 4.70
CA LEU A 166 1.40 29.61 4.78
C LEU A 166 1.61 30.33 6.11
N ALA A 167 0.55 30.81 6.77
CA ALA A 167 0.67 31.33 8.15
C ALA A 167 1.30 30.29 9.08
N HIS A 168 0.85 29.02 8.98
CA HIS A 168 1.41 27.91 9.76
C HIS A 168 2.84 27.56 9.33
N HIS A 169 3.05 27.25 8.07
CA HIS A 169 4.36 26.80 7.59
C HIS A 169 5.43 27.87 7.68
N ASN A 170 5.09 29.13 7.41
CA ASN A 170 6.06 30.24 7.51
C ASN A 170 6.42 30.57 8.96
N ALA A 171 5.51 30.37 9.94
CA ALA A 171 5.84 30.48 11.35
C ALA A 171 6.91 29.44 11.76
N ILE A 172 6.73 28.19 11.35
CA ILE A 172 7.71 27.12 11.60
C ILE A 172 9.05 27.43 10.91
N ARG A 173 9.02 27.88 9.65
CA ARG A 173 10.23 28.23 8.90
C ARG A 173 11.02 29.37 9.54
N LYS A 174 10.33 30.39 10.04
CA LYS A 174 10.97 31.46 10.80
C LYS A 174 11.69 30.94 12.06
N GLY A 175 11.03 30.03 12.80
CA GLY A 175 11.63 29.35 13.95
C GLY A 175 12.87 28.52 13.57
N LEU A 176 12.88 27.93 12.42
CA LEU A 176 14.00 27.16 11.87
C LEU A 176 15.04 28.02 11.12
N LYS A 177 14.90 29.35 11.14
CA LYS A 177 15.75 30.31 10.41
C LYS A 177 15.84 30.03 8.90
N LYS A 178 14.77 29.57 8.30
CA LYS A 178 14.65 29.30 6.86
C LYS A 178 13.89 30.41 6.14
N LYS A 179 14.18 30.60 4.84
CA LYS A 179 13.45 31.55 4.00
C LYS A 179 11.96 31.14 3.96
N ILE A 180 11.07 32.11 4.15
CA ILE A 180 9.62 31.89 4.04
C ILE A 180 9.19 31.63 2.60
N TYR A 181 8.08 30.93 2.41
CA TYR A 181 7.43 30.82 1.11
C TYR A 181 6.69 32.08 0.76
N GLU A 182 6.88 32.56 -0.44
CA GLU A 182 6.17 33.72 -1.00
C GLU A 182 4.87 33.24 -1.66
N LYS A 183 3.73 33.75 -1.18
CA LYS A 183 2.42 33.33 -1.65
C LYS A 183 2.25 33.54 -3.15
N GLY A 184 2.73 34.68 -3.69
CA GLY A 184 2.57 35.04 -5.11
C GLY A 184 3.19 34.01 -6.04
N VAL A 185 4.42 33.58 -5.73
CA VAL A 185 5.13 32.55 -6.53
C VAL A 185 4.35 31.23 -6.53
N LEU A 186 3.90 30.78 -5.38
CA LEU A 186 3.17 29.51 -5.25
C LEU A 186 1.82 29.55 -5.95
N ILE A 187 1.11 30.69 -5.90
CA ILE A 187 -0.14 30.88 -6.67
C ILE A 187 0.11 30.74 -8.18
N GLU A 188 1.12 31.42 -8.71
CA GLU A 188 1.45 31.36 -10.12
C GLU A 188 1.78 29.94 -10.59
N GLU A 189 2.60 29.23 -9.82
CA GLU A 189 2.93 27.82 -10.09
C GLU A 189 1.68 26.92 -10.10
N LEU A 190 0.80 27.07 -9.10
CA LEU A 190 -0.44 26.28 -9.00
C LEU A 190 -1.43 26.61 -10.12
N LEU A 191 -1.62 27.88 -10.45
CA LEU A 191 -2.51 28.29 -11.54
C LEU A 191 -2.02 27.83 -12.91
N LYS A 192 -0.70 27.75 -13.11
CA LYS A 192 -0.11 27.23 -14.35
C LYS A 192 -0.47 25.76 -14.59
N ILE A 193 -0.50 24.93 -13.52
CA ILE A 193 -0.82 23.51 -13.65
C ILE A 193 -2.32 23.21 -13.49
N ALA A 194 -3.10 24.14 -12.93
CA ALA A 194 -4.51 23.95 -12.61
C ALA A 194 -5.35 23.38 -13.78
N PRO A 195 -5.28 23.89 -15.02
CA PRO A 195 -6.07 23.34 -16.13
C PRO A 195 -5.78 21.86 -16.39
N ASN A 196 -4.51 21.45 -16.23
CA ASN A 196 -4.08 20.08 -16.48
C ASN A 196 -4.52 19.10 -15.39
N ILE A 197 -4.82 19.57 -14.18
CA ILE A 197 -5.34 18.76 -13.07
C ILE A 197 -6.88 18.79 -13.06
N LEU A 198 -7.46 19.98 -13.20
CA LEU A 198 -8.91 20.20 -13.08
C LEU A 198 -9.72 19.43 -14.14
N LYS A 199 -9.16 19.20 -15.32
CA LYS A 199 -9.84 18.40 -16.35
C LYS A 199 -10.19 16.97 -15.87
N TYR A 200 -9.46 16.42 -14.90
CA TYR A 200 -9.73 15.09 -14.30
C TYR A 200 -10.62 15.18 -13.05
N SER A 201 -10.87 16.40 -12.54
CA SER A 201 -11.54 16.61 -11.25
C SER A 201 -13.03 16.30 -11.31
N GLN A 202 -13.51 15.40 -10.46
CA GLN A 202 -14.92 15.02 -10.37
C GLN A 202 -15.32 14.66 -8.93
N PRO A 203 -16.63 14.70 -8.58
CA PRO A 203 -17.15 14.20 -7.31
C PRO A 203 -17.13 12.67 -7.28
N VAL A 204 -16.05 12.08 -6.77
CA VAL A 204 -15.78 10.64 -6.81
C VAL A 204 -16.86 9.81 -6.13
N TRP A 205 -17.42 10.27 -5.00
CA TRP A 205 -18.51 9.56 -4.33
C TRP A 205 -19.74 9.36 -5.26
N LYS A 206 -20.08 10.38 -6.08
CA LYS A 206 -21.17 10.31 -7.05
C LYS A 206 -20.82 9.36 -8.19
N LYS A 207 -19.57 9.41 -8.67
CA LYS A 207 -19.11 8.51 -9.74
C LYS A 207 -19.14 7.04 -9.30
N ILE A 208 -18.74 6.74 -8.09
CA ILE A 208 -18.82 5.38 -7.55
C ILE A 208 -20.28 4.90 -7.49
N ASP A 209 -21.21 5.76 -7.08
CA ASP A 209 -22.63 5.41 -7.05
C ASP A 209 -23.18 5.14 -8.47
N GLU A 210 -22.82 5.97 -9.46
CA GLU A 210 -23.17 5.74 -10.88
C GLU A 210 -22.61 4.41 -11.39
N PHE A 211 -21.38 4.03 -11.02
CA PHE A 211 -20.79 2.75 -11.42
C PHE A 211 -21.46 1.56 -10.74
N LYS A 212 -21.87 1.68 -9.50
CA LYS A 212 -22.63 0.65 -8.78
C LYS A 212 -24.00 0.43 -9.43
N GLN A 213 -24.72 1.49 -9.76
CA GLN A 213 -26.00 1.42 -10.47
C GLN A 213 -25.86 0.73 -11.83
N LYS A 214 -24.71 0.87 -12.50
CA LYS A 214 -24.38 0.18 -13.75
C LYS A 214 -23.77 -1.21 -13.55
N ASN A 215 -23.81 -1.76 -12.34
CA ASN A 215 -23.22 -3.05 -12.00
C ASN A 215 -21.75 -3.22 -12.41
N LYS A 216 -20.96 -2.15 -12.34
CA LYS A 216 -19.52 -2.19 -12.62
C LYS A 216 -18.75 -2.85 -11.48
N LYS A 217 -17.75 -3.67 -11.84
CA LYS A 217 -16.82 -4.27 -10.88
C LYS A 217 -15.79 -3.25 -10.44
N ILE A 218 -15.73 -2.97 -9.13
CA ILE A 218 -14.82 -1.98 -8.57
C ILE A 218 -13.73 -2.70 -7.77
N LEU A 219 -12.47 -2.34 -8.07
CA LEU A 219 -11.29 -2.74 -7.31
C LEU A 219 -10.77 -1.53 -6.55
N PHE A 220 -10.69 -1.64 -5.23
CA PHE A 220 -10.02 -0.66 -4.38
C PHE A 220 -8.62 -1.17 -4.07
N GLU A 221 -7.58 -0.45 -4.47
CA GLU A 221 -6.19 -0.82 -4.23
C GLU A 221 -5.54 0.04 -3.15
N VAL A 222 -4.95 -0.62 -2.16
CA VAL A 222 -4.23 0.02 -1.06
C VAL A 222 -2.81 0.40 -1.49
N ALA A 223 -2.28 1.44 -0.89
CA ALA A 223 -0.85 1.69 -0.80
C ALA A 223 -0.32 1.17 0.55
N GLN A 224 0.91 0.68 0.61
CA GLN A 224 1.59 0.07 1.77
C GLN A 224 0.92 -1.24 2.23
N GLY A 225 0.95 -1.53 3.52
CA GLY A 225 0.36 -2.72 4.15
C GLY A 225 -0.22 -2.40 5.52
N ILE A 226 -1.10 -3.26 6.03
CA ILE A 226 -1.85 -3.03 7.28
C ILE A 226 -0.93 -2.85 8.49
N LEU A 227 0.23 -3.51 8.52
CA LEU A 227 1.19 -3.35 9.62
C LEU A 227 1.88 -1.97 9.62
N LEU A 228 1.65 -1.14 8.60
CA LEU A 228 2.05 0.26 8.54
C LEU A 228 0.89 1.23 8.80
N ASP A 229 -0.29 0.76 9.23
CA ASP A 229 -1.43 1.60 9.55
C ASP A 229 -1.12 2.55 10.72
N VAL A 230 -1.53 3.82 10.58
CA VAL A 230 -1.20 4.87 11.55
C VAL A 230 -1.82 4.63 12.94
N ASP A 231 -2.98 3.98 13.01
CA ASP A 231 -3.72 3.78 14.27
C ASP A 231 -3.50 2.38 14.85
N HIS A 232 -3.26 1.37 14.01
CA HIS A 232 -3.41 -0.02 14.43
C HIS A 232 -2.11 -0.81 14.58
N ARG A 233 -0.88 -0.20 14.44
CA ARG A 233 0.32 -1.03 14.38
C ARG A 233 1.57 -0.46 15.06
N THR A 234 2.71 -0.65 14.45
CA THR A 234 4.03 -0.41 15.05
C THR A 234 4.38 1.08 15.13
N TYR A 235 3.44 1.89 15.66
CA TYR A 235 3.65 3.32 15.86
C TYR A 235 4.89 3.58 16.73
N PRO A 236 5.79 4.53 16.40
CA PRO A 236 5.68 5.52 15.31
C PRO A 236 6.19 5.04 13.94
N PHE A 237 6.64 3.81 13.80
CA PHE A 237 7.21 3.24 12.56
C PHE A 237 6.11 2.79 11.59
N VAL A 238 5.30 3.73 11.13
CA VAL A 238 4.10 3.54 10.30
C VAL A 238 4.03 4.57 9.19
N THR A 239 3.09 4.40 8.25
CA THR A 239 2.72 5.48 7.31
C THR A 239 1.74 6.45 7.98
N SER A 240 1.52 7.61 7.38
CA SER A 240 0.64 8.65 7.94
C SER A 240 -0.82 8.50 7.51
N SER A 241 -1.22 7.33 7.04
CA SER A 241 -2.59 7.05 6.60
C SER A 241 -3.09 5.72 7.12
N ASN A 242 -4.42 5.55 7.13
CA ASN A 242 -5.04 4.25 7.43
C ASN A 242 -4.94 3.34 6.21
N THR A 243 -4.38 2.15 6.41
CA THR A 243 -4.14 1.14 5.38
C THR A 243 -5.08 -0.06 5.50
N VAL A 244 -6.00 -0.04 6.47
CA VAL A 244 -7.05 -1.05 6.66
C VAL A 244 -8.13 -0.94 5.57
N ALA A 245 -8.83 -2.02 5.27
CA ALA A 245 -9.83 -2.06 4.20
C ALA A 245 -10.99 -1.05 4.39
N SER A 246 -11.40 -0.79 5.64
CA SER A 246 -12.45 0.18 5.95
C SER A 246 -12.14 1.61 5.46
N SER A 247 -10.86 1.96 5.33
CA SER A 247 -10.45 3.27 4.79
C SER A 247 -10.74 3.45 3.31
N ALA A 248 -11.07 2.38 2.57
CA ALA A 248 -11.57 2.50 1.20
C ALA A 248 -12.91 3.27 1.16
N ALA A 249 -13.78 3.07 2.14
CA ALA A 249 -15.04 3.80 2.24
C ALA A 249 -14.81 5.30 2.47
N THR A 250 -14.02 5.66 3.50
CA THR A 250 -13.75 7.08 3.82
C THR A 250 -12.87 7.75 2.77
N GLY A 251 -11.92 7.02 2.18
CA GLY A 251 -10.99 7.54 1.19
C GLY A 251 -11.58 7.73 -0.20
N THR A 252 -12.81 7.29 -0.43
CA THR A 252 -13.52 7.45 -1.71
C THR A 252 -14.90 8.07 -1.56
N GLY A 253 -15.42 8.15 -0.33
CA GLY A 253 -16.77 8.65 -0.05
C GLY A 253 -17.89 7.66 -0.37
N CYS A 254 -17.59 6.37 -0.56
CA CYS A 254 -18.63 5.35 -0.68
C CYS A 254 -19.09 4.85 0.70
N GLY A 255 -20.28 4.29 0.79
CA GLY A 255 -20.74 3.64 2.02
C GLY A 255 -19.96 2.35 2.33
N PRO A 256 -19.78 1.98 3.60
CA PRO A 256 -19.01 0.78 3.98
C PRO A 256 -19.59 -0.52 3.40
N ASN A 257 -20.89 -0.58 3.17
CA ASN A 257 -21.59 -1.69 2.50
C ASN A 257 -21.25 -1.82 1.00
N SER A 258 -20.48 -0.89 0.44
CA SER A 258 -19.96 -0.99 -0.92
C SER A 258 -18.74 -1.91 -1.04
N ILE A 259 -18.17 -2.32 0.10
CA ILE A 259 -17.08 -3.30 0.18
C ILE A 259 -17.71 -4.67 0.38
N ASN A 260 -17.54 -5.56 -0.60
CA ASN A 260 -18.19 -6.88 -0.59
C ASN A 260 -17.20 -8.03 -0.32
N TYR A 261 -15.91 -7.81 -0.58
CA TYR A 261 -14.86 -8.77 -0.36
C TYR A 261 -13.53 -8.05 -0.09
N VAL A 262 -12.83 -8.49 0.93
CA VAL A 262 -11.50 -7.97 1.28
C VAL A 262 -10.46 -9.06 1.03
N LEU A 263 -9.57 -8.85 0.08
CA LEU A 263 -8.46 -9.74 -0.24
C LEU A 263 -7.18 -9.25 0.44
N GLY A 264 -6.65 -10.05 1.35
CA GLY A 264 -5.34 -9.83 1.96
C GLY A 264 -4.22 -10.43 1.13
N ILE A 265 -3.20 -9.67 0.77
CA ILE A 265 -2.00 -10.20 0.12
C ILE A 265 -0.93 -10.42 1.17
N THR A 266 -0.38 -11.62 1.21
CA THR A 266 0.55 -12.09 2.25
C THR A 266 1.68 -12.88 1.62
N LYS A 267 2.94 -12.57 1.95
CA LYS A 267 4.06 -13.44 1.60
C LYS A 267 4.06 -14.70 2.45
N ALA A 268 4.58 -15.79 1.92
CA ALA A 268 4.84 -17.02 2.65
C ALA A 268 5.94 -16.87 3.74
N TYR A 269 6.56 -15.73 3.84
CA TYR A 269 7.47 -15.28 4.89
C TYR A 269 7.22 -13.80 5.17
N THR A 270 7.98 -13.17 6.07
CA THR A 270 7.76 -11.76 6.42
C THR A 270 8.92 -10.90 5.99
N THR A 271 8.62 -9.69 5.47
CA THR A 271 9.66 -8.69 5.18
C THR A 271 9.27 -7.33 5.72
N ARG A 272 10.27 -6.51 6.06
CA ARG A 272 10.09 -5.13 6.50
C ARG A 272 11.16 -4.23 5.91
N VAL A 273 10.75 -3.02 5.50
CA VAL A 273 11.66 -1.92 5.13
C VAL A 273 11.68 -0.92 6.28
N GLY A 274 12.84 -0.35 6.57
CA GLY A 274 13.00 0.67 7.61
C GLY A 274 13.11 0.11 9.03
N GLU A 275 13.01 1.01 9.98
CA GLU A 275 13.21 0.74 11.39
C GLU A 275 11.95 0.19 12.07
N GLY A 276 12.05 -0.11 13.35
CA GLY A 276 10.96 -0.55 14.21
C GLY A 276 10.91 -2.06 14.45
N PRO A 277 9.98 -2.50 15.32
CA PRO A 277 9.89 -3.88 15.77
C PRO A 277 9.62 -4.88 14.64
N PHE A 278 10.31 -6.03 14.69
CA PHE A 278 10.10 -7.14 13.77
C PHE A 278 10.31 -8.46 14.54
N PRO A 279 9.28 -8.98 15.20
CA PRO A 279 9.43 -10.11 16.13
C PRO A 279 10.05 -11.36 15.52
N THR A 280 9.76 -11.67 14.26
CA THR A 280 10.24 -12.87 13.57
C THR A 280 11.46 -12.63 12.69
N GLU A 281 12.15 -11.50 12.84
CA GLU A 281 13.34 -11.16 12.05
C GLU A 281 14.45 -12.19 12.20
N LEU A 282 15.08 -12.56 11.08
CA LEU A 282 16.21 -13.45 10.99
C LEU A 282 17.47 -12.67 10.59
N LYS A 283 18.49 -12.76 11.43
CA LYS A 283 19.81 -12.14 11.20
C LYS A 283 20.89 -13.21 10.94
N ASP A 284 20.46 -14.36 10.47
CA ASP A 284 21.26 -15.53 10.20
C ASP A 284 21.28 -15.88 8.69
N LYS A 285 21.90 -17.00 8.35
CA LYS A 285 21.99 -17.51 6.97
C LYS A 285 20.63 -17.69 6.31
N VAL A 286 19.60 -18.12 7.06
CA VAL A 286 18.23 -18.30 6.52
C VAL A 286 17.64 -16.95 6.13
N GLY A 287 17.80 -15.92 6.95
CA GLY A 287 17.37 -14.55 6.61
C GLY A 287 18.06 -14.01 5.37
N GLU A 288 19.34 -14.31 5.16
CA GLU A 288 20.09 -13.95 3.96
C GLU A 288 19.58 -14.69 2.72
N GLU A 289 19.30 -15.99 2.84
CA GLU A 289 18.75 -16.82 1.78
C GLU A 289 17.37 -16.33 1.34
N LEU A 290 16.45 -16.03 2.28
CA LEU A 290 15.15 -15.44 1.99
C LEU A 290 15.31 -14.11 1.24
N GLY A 291 16.24 -13.25 1.66
CA GLY A 291 16.53 -11.98 1.02
C GLY A 291 17.03 -12.14 -0.41
N THR A 292 17.92 -13.08 -0.66
CA THR A 292 18.55 -13.31 -1.98
C THR A 292 17.58 -13.98 -2.94
N ARG A 293 16.96 -15.11 -2.54
CA ARG A 293 16.01 -15.85 -3.38
C ARG A 293 14.76 -15.02 -3.65
N GLY A 294 14.25 -14.33 -2.62
CA GLY A 294 13.10 -13.44 -2.74
C GLY A 294 13.39 -12.14 -3.48
N LYS A 295 14.65 -11.85 -3.84
CA LYS A 295 15.07 -10.57 -4.44
C LYS A 295 14.53 -9.38 -3.61
N GLU A 296 14.74 -9.45 -2.29
CA GLU A 296 14.15 -8.52 -1.33
C GLU A 296 14.95 -7.21 -1.26
N PHE A 297 14.81 -6.42 -2.33
CA PHE A 297 15.37 -5.08 -2.46
C PHE A 297 14.27 -4.09 -2.85
N GLY A 298 14.33 -2.87 -2.31
CA GLY A 298 13.37 -1.83 -2.63
C GLY A 298 13.46 -1.41 -4.10
N THR A 299 12.34 -1.42 -4.81
CA THR A 299 12.28 -1.12 -6.25
C THR A 299 12.72 0.33 -6.57
N VAL A 300 12.54 1.25 -5.64
CA VAL A 300 12.84 2.68 -5.80
C VAL A 300 14.16 3.06 -5.13
N THR A 301 14.46 2.47 -3.98
CA THR A 301 15.60 2.86 -3.12
C THR A 301 16.75 1.87 -3.16
N SER A 302 16.60 0.71 -3.82
CA SER A 302 17.54 -0.43 -3.79
C SER A 302 17.90 -0.89 -2.36
N ARG A 303 17.12 -0.48 -1.36
CA ARG A 303 17.34 -0.78 0.05
C ARG A 303 17.04 -2.25 0.32
N LYS A 304 17.94 -2.98 0.98
CA LYS A 304 17.71 -4.37 1.37
C LYS A 304 16.57 -4.41 2.39
N ARG A 305 15.61 -5.33 2.19
CA ARG A 305 14.54 -5.59 3.14
C ARG A 305 15.05 -6.53 4.22
N ARG A 306 14.63 -6.30 5.45
CA ARG A 306 14.78 -7.24 6.57
C ARG A 306 13.85 -8.41 6.31
N CYS A 307 14.31 -9.64 6.55
CA CYS A 307 13.54 -10.86 6.30
C CYS A 307 13.34 -11.65 7.60
N GLY A 308 12.25 -12.38 7.70
CA GLY A 308 11.94 -13.21 8.85
C GLY A 308 10.91 -14.29 8.51
N TRP A 309 10.71 -15.22 9.47
CA TRP A 309 9.69 -16.24 9.33
C TRP A 309 8.29 -15.66 9.23
N PHE A 310 7.35 -16.44 8.70
CA PHE A 310 5.94 -16.06 8.64
C PHE A 310 5.41 -15.75 10.05
N ASP A 311 4.91 -14.54 10.25
CA ASP A 311 4.33 -14.12 11.52
C ASP A 311 2.81 -14.34 11.50
N GLY A 312 2.41 -15.53 11.91
CA GLY A 312 1.00 -15.91 11.91
C GLY A 312 0.17 -15.10 12.90
N VAL A 313 0.77 -14.69 14.03
CA VAL A 313 0.08 -13.85 15.03
C VAL A 313 -0.28 -12.50 14.44
N LEU A 314 0.68 -11.83 13.79
CA LEU A 314 0.44 -10.53 13.14
C LEU A 314 -0.56 -10.65 12.00
N VAL A 315 -0.42 -11.66 11.13
CA VAL A 315 -1.33 -11.84 9.99
C VAL A 315 -2.75 -12.12 10.48
N ARG A 316 -2.95 -13.01 11.48
CA ARG A 316 -4.26 -13.25 12.09
C ARG A 316 -4.87 -11.98 12.70
N GLN A 317 -4.06 -11.16 13.33
CA GLN A 317 -4.49 -9.89 13.89
C GLN A 317 -4.88 -8.89 12.78
N THR A 318 -4.15 -8.81 11.65
CA THR A 318 -4.52 -7.94 10.52
C THR A 318 -5.80 -8.39 9.85
N ILE A 319 -6.02 -9.70 9.74
CA ILE A 319 -7.26 -10.28 9.22
C ILE A 319 -8.46 -9.78 10.02
N LYS A 320 -8.40 -9.87 11.35
CA LYS A 320 -9.50 -9.46 12.25
C LYS A 320 -9.75 -7.94 12.19
N ILE A 321 -8.70 -7.12 12.16
CA ILE A 321 -8.82 -5.65 12.11
C ILE A 321 -9.36 -5.16 10.78
N SER A 322 -8.95 -5.79 9.69
CA SER A 322 -9.30 -5.33 8.33
C SER A 322 -10.51 -6.06 7.74
N GLY A 323 -11.02 -7.10 8.42
CA GLY A 323 -12.11 -7.93 7.90
C GLY A 323 -11.73 -8.66 6.61
N ILE A 324 -10.54 -9.30 6.58
CA ILE A 324 -10.06 -10.00 5.39
C ILE A 324 -10.86 -11.29 5.22
N ASP A 325 -11.48 -11.45 4.05
CA ASP A 325 -12.29 -12.63 3.69
C ASP A 325 -11.45 -13.77 3.08
N GLY A 326 -10.33 -13.43 2.45
CA GLY A 326 -9.43 -14.42 1.84
C GLY A 326 -8.01 -13.89 1.64
N ILE A 327 -7.06 -14.81 1.54
CA ILE A 327 -5.63 -14.52 1.41
C ILE A 327 -5.12 -14.92 0.01
N ALA A 328 -4.40 -14.00 -0.63
CA ALA A 328 -3.51 -14.32 -1.74
C ALA A 328 -2.10 -14.54 -1.19
N LEU A 329 -1.68 -15.79 -1.08
CA LEU A 329 -0.36 -16.18 -0.61
C LEU A 329 0.66 -16.02 -1.73
N THR A 330 1.72 -15.24 -1.52
CA THR A 330 2.73 -14.95 -2.52
C THR A 330 4.10 -15.50 -2.16
N LYS A 331 4.95 -15.71 -3.17
CA LYS A 331 6.36 -16.09 -2.99
C LYS A 331 6.56 -17.41 -2.25
N LEU A 332 5.72 -18.40 -2.51
CA LEU A 332 5.87 -19.74 -1.96
C LEU A 332 7.19 -20.37 -2.43
N ASP A 333 7.55 -20.16 -3.68
CA ASP A 333 8.76 -20.61 -4.37
C ASP A 333 10.07 -20.23 -3.65
N VAL A 334 10.07 -19.16 -2.89
CA VAL A 334 11.26 -18.71 -2.12
C VAL A 334 11.63 -19.70 -1.01
N LEU A 335 10.68 -20.49 -0.54
CA LEU A 335 10.87 -21.46 0.54
C LEU A 335 11.32 -22.84 0.05
N ASP A 336 11.36 -23.10 -1.27
CA ASP A 336 11.52 -24.44 -1.89
C ASP A 336 12.74 -25.23 -1.39
N GLU A 337 13.87 -24.54 -1.13
CA GLU A 337 15.13 -25.18 -0.79
C GLU A 337 15.44 -25.23 0.72
N LEU A 338 14.54 -24.74 1.56
CA LEU A 338 14.77 -24.72 3.01
C LEU A 338 14.60 -26.12 3.61
N ASP A 339 15.45 -26.45 4.60
CA ASP A 339 15.33 -27.70 5.36
C ASP A 339 14.15 -27.68 6.31
N GLU A 340 13.98 -26.55 6.98
CA GLU A 340 12.90 -26.28 7.93
C GLU A 340 12.21 -24.96 7.59
N ILE A 341 10.92 -24.89 7.84
CA ILE A 341 10.10 -23.68 7.69
C ILE A 341 9.34 -23.47 8.99
N LYS A 342 9.23 -22.20 9.45
CA LYS A 342 8.60 -21.91 10.73
C LYS A 342 7.48 -20.90 10.58
N ILE A 343 6.40 -21.13 11.33
CA ILE A 343 5.29 -20.17 11.52
C ILE A 343 5.33 -19.71 12.98
N CYS A 344 5.37 -18.40 13.22
CA CYS A 344 5.16 -17.85 14.55
C CYS A 344 3.69 -18.00 14.95
N VAL A 345 3.45 -18.76 16.02
CA VAL A 345 2.10 -19.10 16.48
C VAL A 345 1.72 -18.42 17.80
N ALA A 346 2.66 -17.81 18.49
CA ALA A 346 2.46 -17.02 19.68
C ALA A 346 3.68 -16.16 19.96
N TYR A 347 3.57 -15.24 20.90
CA TYR A 347 4.71 -14.55 21.49
C TYR A 347 4.85 -14.87 22.96
N GLU A 348 6.04 -14.69 23.49
CA GLU A 348 6.33 -14.64 24.90
C GLU A 348 6.83 -13.25 25.29
N ILE A 349 6.31 -12.69 26.36
CA ILE A 349 6.78 -11.45 26.97
C ILE A 349 6.71 -11.59 28.50
N ASN A 350 7.82 -11.30 29.21
CA ASN A 350 7.92 -11.40 30.66
C ASN A 350 7.45 -12.77 31.21
N GLY A 351 7.81 -13.86 30.52
CA GLY A 351 7.43 -15.23 30.89
C GLY A 351 5.96 -15.60 30.64
N LYS A 352 5.17 -14.71 30.01
CA LYS A 352 3.78 -14.95 29.65
C LYS A 352 3.61 -15.14 28.15
N LYS A 353 2.88 -16.20 27.78
CA LYS A 353 2.49 -16.44 26.39
C LYS A 353 1.30 -15.54 26.04
N ILE A 354 1.41 -14.84 24.90
CA ILE A 354 0.37 -13.98 24.33
C ILE A 354 0.15 -14.31 22.86
N ASP A 355 -1.05 -13.99 22.34
CA ASP A 355 -1.49 -14.28 20.97
C ASP A 355 -1.76 -13.01 20.13
N TYR A 356 -1.21 -11.89 20.55
CA TYR A 356 -1.28 -10.58 19.88
C TYR A 356 0.03 -9.80 20.08
N LEU A 357 0.32 -8.85 19.19
CA LEU A 357 1.42 -7.91 19.39
C LEU A 357 0.95 -6.74 20.28
N PRO A 358 1.61 -6.44 21.39
CA PRO A 358 1.30 -5.30 22.26
C PRO A 358 1.32 -3.98 21.48
N ALA A 359 0.60 -2.96 21.98
CA ALA A 359 0.58 -1.65 21.33
C ALA A 359 1.84 -0.81 21.64
N ALA A 360 2.38 -0.93 22.86
CA ALA A 360 3.58 -0.18 23.25
C ALA A 360 4.82 -0.69 22.54
N VAL A 361 5.59 0.20 21.93
CA VAL A 361 6.79 -0.15 21.15
C VAL A 361 7.85 -0.86 22.01
N ASP A 362 8.02 -0.43 23.27
CA ASP A 362 8.95 -1.06 24.21
C ASP A 362 8.60 -2.50 24.51
N ASP A 363 7.31 -2.84 24.55
CA ASP A 363 6.87 -4.22 24.71
C ASP A 363 7.00 -5.01 23.41
N GLN A 364 6.72 -4.38 22.26
CA GLN A 364 6.93 -4.98 20.94
C GLN A 364 8.40 -5.40 20.73
N LEU A 365 9.35 -4.64 21.26
CA LEU A 365 10.79 -4.97 21.19
C LEU A 365 11.20 -6.10 22.13
N LYS A 366 10.40 -6.42 23.15
CA LYS A 366 10.68 -7.49 24.13
C LYS A 366 10.03 -8.82 23.78
N VAL A 367 9.06 -8.85 22.86
CA VAL A 367 8.38 -10.10 22.53
C VAL A 367 9.37 -11.08 21.88
N LYS A 368 9.25 -12.34 22.26
CA LYS A 368 9.97 -13.46 21.67
C LYS A 368 8.99 -14.34 20.90
N PRO A 369 9.25 -14.65 19.62
CA PRO A 369 8.35 -15.50 18.84
C PRO A 369 8.43 -16.96 19.30
N ILE A 370 7.26 -17.60 19.39
CA ILE A 370 7.11 -19.04 19.60
C ILE A 370 6.72 -19.65 18.26
N TYR A 371 7.51 -20.60 17.78
CA TYR A 371 7.35 -21.18 16.46
C TYR A 371 6.75 -22.58 16.48
N LYS A 372 5.96 -22.91 15.47
CA LYS A 372 5.71 -24.26 14.98
C LYS A 372 6.64 -24.50 13.79
N THR A 373 7.39 -25.60 13.82
CA THR A 373 8.35 -25.99 12.78
C THR A 373 7.73 -27.03 11.85
N TYR A 374 8.05 -26.93 10.57
CA TYR A 374 7.66 -27.83 9.49
C TYR A 374 8.89 -28.29 8.73
N ASP A 375 8.89 -29.53 8.26
CA ASP A 375 9.90 -29.99 7.32
C ASP A 375 9.75 -29.26 5.98
N GLY A 376 10.85 -28.83 5.39
CA GLY A 376 10.88 -28.29 4.06
C GLY A 376 10.47 -29.32 3.00
N TRP A 377 10.12 -28.88 1.83
CA TRP A 377 9.71 -29.80 0.74
C TRP A 377 10.81 -30.11 -0.27
N LYS A 378 11.92 -29.37 -0.27
CA LYS A 378 13.13 -29.63 -1.07
C LYS A 378 12.86 -29.92 -2.56
N SER A 379 11.84 -29.30 -3.12
CA SER A 379 11.45 -29.43 -4.53
C SER A 379 10.82 -28.14 -5.02
N SER A 380 11.00 -27.86 -6.32
CA SER A 380 10.51 -26.61 -6.90
C SER A 380 8.98 -26.57 -6.93
N THR A 381 8.43 -25.45 -6.46
CA THR A 381 7.01 -25.10 -6.64
C THR A 381 6.80 -24.15 -7.81
N VAL A 382 7.88 -23.70 -8.47
CA VAL A 382 7.83 -22.74 -9.58
C VAL A 382 6.97 -23.26 -10.72
N GLY A 383 6.01 -22.47 -11.15
CA GLY A 383 5.13 -22.78 -12.30
C GLY A 383 4.00 -23.74 -12.01
N ILE A 384 3.86 -24.27 -10.79
CA ILE A 384 2.73 -25.13 -10.43
C ILE A 384 1.44 -24.31 -10.44
N LYS A 385 0.39 -24.82 -11.12
CA LYS A 385 -0.91 -24.16 -11.31
C LYS A 385 -2.08 -24.90 -10.66
N ASN A 386 -1.83 -26.08 -10.10
CA ASN A 386 -2.83 -26.89 -9.42
C ASN A 386 -2.35 -27.21 -7.99
N PHE A 387 -3.23 -27.02 -6.99
CA PHE A 387 -2.92 -27.27 -5.59
C PHE A 387 -2.50 -28.72 -5.33
N ASP A 388 -3.10 -29.69 -6.04
CA ASP A 388 -2.83 -31.10 -5.85
C ASP A 388 -1.42 -31.51 -6.32
N GLU A 389 -0.80 -30.74 -7.22
CA GLU A 389 0.55 -30.93 -7.73
C GLU A 389 1.64 -30.41 -6.79
N LEU A 390 1.27 -29.62 -5.78
CA LEU A 390 2.22 -29.11 -4.79
C LEU A 390 2.86 -30.26 -3.99
N PRO A 391 4.13 -30.14 -3.59
CA PRO A 391 4.78 -31.09 -2.71
C PRO A 391 3.98 -31.30 -1.42
N LYS A 392 4.03 -32.53 -0.87
CA LYS A 392 3.24 -32.89 0.33
C LYS A 392 3.48 -31.92 1.49
N ASN A 393 4.73 -31.60 1.80
CA ASN A 393 5.05 -30.70 2.91
C ASN A 393 4.60 -29.25 2.65
N ALA A 394 4.63 -28.79 1.39
CA ALA A 394 4.08 -27.49 1.03
C ALA A 394 2.57 -27.44 1.26
N LYS A 395 1.83 -28.50 0.89
CA LYS A 395 0.38 -28.58 1.18
C LYS A 395 0.09 -28.56 2.69
N ILE A 396 0.85 -29.32 3.48
CA ILE A 396 0.71 -29.32 4.95
C ILE A 396 0.97 -27.91 5.52
N TYR A 397 2.04 -27.26 5.08
CA TYR A 397 2.37 -25.89 5.50
C TYR A 397 1.22 -24.91 5.20
N ILE A 398 0.69 -24.93 3.97
CA ILE A 398 -0.38 -24.05 3.52
C ILE A 398 -1.68 -24.32 4.29
N GLN A 399 -2.05 -25.58 4.49
CA GLN A 399 -3.27 -25.96 5.21
C GLN A 399 -3.20 -25.58 6.69
N ASP A 400 -2.06 -25.76 7.34
CA ASP A 400 -1.86 -25.37 8.72
C ASP A 400 -1.83 -23.84 8.87
N LEU A 401 -1.23 -23.14 7.90
CA LEU A 401 -1.25 -21.69 7.86
C LEU A 401 -2.68 -21.18 7.76
N GLU A 402 -3.49 -21.70 6.81
CA GLU A 402 -4.92 -21.36 6.65
C GLU A 402 -5.68 -21.59 7.95
N LYS A 403 -5.49 -22.73 8.58
CA LYS A 403 -6.12 -23.08 9.86
C LYS A 403 -5.72 -22.14 10.99
N PHE A 404 -4.41 -21.78 11.07
CA PHE A 404 -3.92 -20.91 12.14
C PHE A 404 -4.41 -19.47 12.01
N ILE A 405 -4.41 -18.93 10.78
CA ILE A 405 -4.88 -17.56 10.52
C ILE A 405 -6.41 -17.44 10.48
N GLU A 406 -7.13 -18.55 10.56
CA GLU A 406 -8.62 -18.62 10.56
C GLU A 406 -9.25 -18.00 9.30
N THR A 407 -8.57 -18.06 8.14
CA THR A 407 -9.05 -17.44 6.90
C THR A 407 -8.57 -18.22 5.68
N LYS A 408 -9.45 -18.39 4.69
CA LYS A 408 -9.18 -19.15 3.47
C LYS A 408 -8.05 -18.55 2.62
N ILE A 409 -7.23 -19.43 2.06
CA ILE A 409 -6.28 -19.03 1.03
C ILE A 409 -7.00 -19.09 -0.31
N SER A 410 -7.23 -17.91 -0.90
CA SER A 410 -7.97 -17.74 -2.16
C SER A 410 -7.09 -17.96 -3.39
N SER A 411 -5.79 -17.72 -3.29
CA SER A 411 -4.83 -17.97 -4.35
C SER A 411 -3.41 -18.14 -3.84
N ILE A 412 -2.57 -18.84 -4.59
CA ILE A 412 -1.16 -19.07 -4.25
C ILE A 412 -0.30 -18.73 -5.46
N SER A 413 0.64 -17.81 -5.29
CA SER A 413 1.61 -17.45 -6.32
C SER A 413 2.86 -18.32 -6.17
N THR A 414 3.20 -19.05 -7.21
CA THR A 414 4.31 -20.01 -7.27
C THR A 414 5.54 -19.48 -8.03
N SER A 415 5.45 -18.27 -8.61
CA SER A 415 6.59 -17.56 -9.21
C SER A 415 6.27 -16.06 -9.38
N PRO A 416 7.22 -15.23 -9.82
CA PRO A 416 6.94 -13.84 -10.19
C PRO A 416 6.01 -13.69 -11.41
N GLU A 417 5.94 -14.70 -12.29
CA GLU A 417 5.15 -14.66 -13.52
C GLU A 417 3.65 -14.66 -13.23
N ARG A 418 2.89 -13.84 -14.00
CA ARG A 418 1.45 -13.65 -13.79
C ARG A 418 0.66 -14.95 -13.83
N GLU A 419 0.97 -15.81 -14.79
CA GLU A 419 0.22 -17.06 -15.06
C GLU A 419 0.55 -18.18 -14.06
N ASP A 420 1.61 -18.01 -13.25
CA ASP A 420 2.02 -19.00 -12.26
C ASP A 420 1.30 -18.75 -10.92
N THR A 421 -0.01 -18.93 -10.96
CA THR A 421 -0.90 -18.71 -9.82
C THR A 421 -1.92 -19.83 -9.73
N ILE A 422 -1.99 -20.49 -8.59
CA ILE A 422 -3.07 -21.42 -8.23
C ILE A 422 -4.24 -20.57 -7.77
N LEU A 423 -5.32 -20.49 -8.55
CA LEU A 423 -6.55 -19.79 -8.19
C LEU A 423 -7.53 -20.75 -7.54
N ILE A 424 -7.82 -20.59 -6.27
CA ILE A 424 -8.76 -21.41 -5.48
C ILE A 424 -10.14 -20.76 -5.48
N GLN A 425 -10.19 -19.42 -5.29
CA GLN A 425 -11.42 -18.65 -5.24
C GLN A 425 -11.25 -17.31 -5.98
N ASP A 426 -12.19 -17.01 -6.87
CA ASP A 426 -12.23 -15.72 -7.57
C ASP A 426 -12.94 -14.66 -6.69
N PRO A 427 -12.24 -13.60 -6.24
CA PRO A 427 -12.83 -12.58 -5.36
C PRO A 427 -14.04 -11.83 -5.95
N PHE A 428 -14.20 -11.82 -7.28
CA PHE A 428 -15.30 -11.15 -7.96
C PHE A 428 -16.54 -12.03 -8.17
N LYS A 429 -16.45 -13.35 -7.95
CA LYS A 429 -17.51 -14.30 -8.35
C LYS A 429 -18.44 -14.80 -7.23
N ASN A 430 -18.17 -14.54 -5.98
CA ASN A 430 -19.01 -15.10 -4.89
C ASN A 430 -20.03 -14.14 -4.30
#